data_7038e77b66cc89e040b70118d7b1ff6e
#
_entry.id   7038e77b66cc89e040b70118d7b1ff6e
#
_cell.length_a   1.000
_cell.length_b   1.000
_cell.length_c   1.000
_cell.angle_alpha   90.00
_cell.angle_beta   90.00
_cell.angle_gamma   90.00
#
_symmetry.space_group_name_H-M   'P 1'
#
loop_
_entity.id
_entity.type
_entity.pdbx_description
1 polymer ?
#
loop_
_entity_poly.entity_id
_entity_poly.type
_entity_poly.pdbx_seq_one_letter_code
_entity_poly.pdbx_strand_id
1 'polypeptide(L)'
;MRRITSLVACLGLAATAAVASTTTPAPTAAVEAASAPKAKIGEKAPAFKLKDLNGKEHSLSDFKGKTVVLEWFCPTCPYSGGRGSKSVHNNGSVKELMKNMKGVEDEGEVVYLLIDSSTAKMRVSAEELSKQDAELKKKIGIEAPILIDGDTAIAKAYGAKSTPHMFVIDGEGVLRYHGAFSDRKDSKKNYVLDAVNSIKAGKEVKPNYIRQWGCGVRYQ
;
A
#
# COMPACT_ATOMS: atom_id res chain seq x y z
N MET A 1 -49.25 5.18 -69.22
CA MET A 1 -48.71 6.35 -69.92
C MET A 1 -47.36 6.67 -69.37
N ARG A 2 -46.30 6.16 -69.98
CA ARG A 2 -45.25 6.92 -70.73
C ARG A 2 -44.82 8.20 -69.96
N ARG A 3 -43.59 8.30 -69.42
CA ARG A 3 -42.41 8.71 -70.23
C ARG A 3 -41.11 8.45 -69.43
N ILE A 4 -40.16 7.96 -70.17
CA ILE A 4 -38.73 7.78 -70.07
C ILE A 4 -38.05 9.16 -70.19
N THR A 5 -36.94 9.43 -69.50
CA THR A 5 -35.75 10.16 -70.01
C THR A 5 -34.71 10.13 -68.84
N SER A 6 -33.67 9.54 -69.02
CA SER A 6 -32.32 9.74 -69.63
C SER A 6 -31.25 10.08 -68.59
N LEU A 7 -30.27 9.19 -68.63
CA LEU A 7 -28.90 9.26 -68.10
C LEU A 7 -28.21 10.60 -68.23
N VAL A 8 -27.43 10.99 -67.23
CA VAL A 8 -26.08 11.57 -67.41
C VAL A 8 -25.14 10.98 -66.31
N ALA A 9 -24.14 10.30 -66.81
CA ALA A 9 -23.03 9.81 -66.03
C ALA A 9 -21.99 10.94 -65.85
N CYS A 10 -21.61 11.25 -64.63
CA CYS A 10 -20.38 12.00 -64.38
C CYS A 10 -19.45 11.12 -63.52
N LEU A 11 -18.38 10.65 -64.19
CA LEU A 11 -17.22 10.07 -63.49
C LEU A 11 -16.50 11.16 -62.70
N GLY A 12 -16.54 11.10 -61.45
CA GLY A 12 -15.69 11.88 -60.52
C GLY A 12 -14.66 10.97 -59.86
N LEU A 13 -13.41 11.11 -60.28
CA LEU A 13 -12.25 10.46 -59.65
C LEU A 13 -12.05 11.09 -58.28
N ALA A 14 -12.39 10.38 -57.21
CA ALA A 14 -12.05 10.81 -55.85
C ALA A 14 -10.76 10.10 -55.43
N ALA A 15 -9.68 10.86 -55.36
CA ALA A 15 -8.42 10.42 -54.78
C ALA A 15 -8.60 10.27 -53.24
N THR A 16 -8.58 9.05 -52.74
CA THR A 16 -8.55 8.77 -51.29
C THR A 16 -7.13 8.97 -50.80
N ALA A 17 -6.88 10.10 -50.12
CA ALA A 17 -5.70 10.30 -49.31
C ALA A 17 -5.82 9.44 -48.03
N ALA A 18 -5.02 8.39 -47.93
CA ALA A 18 -4.86 7.59 -46.70
C ALA A 18 -4.11 8.44 -45.67
N VAL A 19 -4.82 8.93 -44.65
CA VAL A 19 -4.22 9.55 -43.47
C VAL A 19 -3.71 8.42 -42.60
N ALA A 20 -2.39 8.19 -42.59
CA ALA A 20 -1.74 7.30 -41.65
C ALA A 20 -1.80 7.95 -40.25
N SER A 21 -2.71 7.47 -39.41
CA SER A 21 -2.72 7.83 -37.99
C SER A 21 -1.53 7.17 -37.27
N THR A 22 -0.47 7.94 -37.11
CA THR A 22 0.63 7.56 -36.22
C THR A 22 0.14 7.63 -34.76
N THR A 23 -0.30 6.50 -34.22
CA THR A 23 -0.53 6.34 -32.80
C THR A 23 0.83 6.36 -32.10
N THR A 24 1.20 7.53 -31.58
CA THR A 24 2.31 7.66 -30.62
C THR A 24 1.93 6.91 -29.36
N PRO A 25 2.67 5.89 -28.91
CA PRO A 25 2.39 5.27 -27.62
C PRO A 25 2.58 6.33 -26.52
N ALA A 26 1.59 6.47 -25.67
CA ALA A 26 1.67 7.32 -24.49
C ALA A 26 2.90 6.91 -23.67
N PRO A 27 3.68 7.87 -23.14
CA PRO A 27 4.83 7.52 -22.31
C PRO A 27 4.34 6.75 -21.10
N THR A 28 4.78 5.51 -20.96
CA THR A 28 4.67 4.73 -19.73
C THR A 28 5.39 5.55 -18.66
N ALA A 29 4.63 6.17 -17.77
CA ALA A 29 5.18 6.86 -16.63
C ALA A 29 5.86 5.79 -15.74
N ALA A 30 7.14 5.54 -16.01
CA ALA A 30 8.03 4.95 -15.04
C ALA A 30 8.01 5.91 -13.85
N VAL A 31 7.43 5.48 -12.74
CA VAL A 31 7.43 6.23 -11.51
C VAL A 31 8.90 6.38 -11.11
N GLU A 32 9.40 7.58 -11.27
CA GLU A 32 10.75 8.00 -10.92
C GLU A 32 10.90 7.90 -9.40
N ALA A 33 11.29 6.72 -8.91
CA ALA A 33 11.47 6.43 -7.49
C ALA A 33 12.72 7.13 -6.90
N ALA A 34 13.45 7.90 -7.71
CA ALA A 34 14.77 8.41 -7.34
C ALA A 34 14.79 9.69 -6.49
N SER A 35 13.65 10.36 -6.25
CA SER A 35 13.63 11.59 -5.45
C SER A 35 12.33 11.83 -4.66
N ALA A 36 11.55 10.80 -4.37
CA ALA A 36 10.35 10.99 -3.55
C ALA A 36 10.74 11.53 -2.17
N PRO A 37 10.14 12.65 -1.71
CA PRO A 37 10.40 13.18 -0.38
C PRO A 37 10.05 12.12 0.66
N LYS A 38 10.87 12.00 1.70
CA LYS A 38 10.56 11.10 2.83
C LYS A 38 9.21 11.47 3.42
N ALA A 39 8.44 10.44 3.79
CA ALA A 39 7.14 10.64 4.44
C ALA A 39 7.25 11.57 5.65
N LYS A 40 6.40 12.59 5.69
CA LYS A 40 6.31 13.55 6.80
C LYS A 40 4.88 13.68 7.27
N ILE A 41 4.71 13.79 8.59
CA ILE A 41 3.41 14.00 9.20
C ILE A 41 2.81 15.33 8.72
N GLY A 42 1.52 15.31 8.35
CA GLY A 42 0.80 16.46 7.81
C GLY A 42 0.98 16.67 6.31
N GLU A 43 1.86 15.93 5.63
CA GLU A 43 2.06 15.97 4.18
C GLU A 43 1.42 14.75 3.51
N LYS A 44 1.21 14.82 2.19
CA LYS A 44 0.76 13.65 1.41
C LYS A 44 1.77 12.52 1.57
N ALA A 45 1.27 11.34 1.90
CA ALA A 45 2.10 10.15 2.00
C ALA A 45 2.69 9.78 0.63
N PRO A 46 3.92 9.24 0.57
CA PRO A 46 4.51 8.77 -0.67
C PRO A 46 3.59 7.76 -1.37
N ALA A 47 3.38 7.95 -2.67
CA ALA A 47 2.64 6.99 -3.47
C ALA A 47 3.40 5.67 -3.54
N PHE A 48 2.67 4.57 -3.60
CA PHE A 48 3.24 3.25 -3.89
C PHE A 48 2.38 2.50 -4.89
N LYS A 49 2.99 1.52 -5.53
CA LYS A 49 2.36 0.55 -6.41
C LYS A 49 3.09 -0.77 -6.24
N LEU A 50 2.49 -1.70 -5.51
CA LEU A 50 3.09 -2.97 -5.12
C LEU A 50 2.14 -4.13 -5.41
N LYS A 51 2.69 -5.33 -5.62
CA LYS A 51 1.91 -6.55 -5.76
C LYS A 51 1.79 -7.29 -4.44
N ASP A 52 0.62 -7.85 -4.18
CA ASP A 52 0.42 -8.78 -3.08
C ASP A 52 0.89 -10.20 -3.45
N LEU A 53 0.76 -11.13 -2.49
CA LEU A 53 1.16 -12.53 -2.65
C LEU A 53 0.41 -13.29 -3.75
N ASN A 54 -0.73 -12.75 -4.22
CA ASN A 54 -1.54 -13.31 -5.31
C ASN A 54 -1.23 -12.62 -6.65
N GLY A 55 -0.28 -11.69 -6.68
CA GLY A 55 0.07 -10.90 -7.86
C GLY A 55 -0.89 -9.75 -8.15
N LYS A 56 -1.91 -9.51 -7.31
CA LYS A 56 -2.79 -8.35 -7.42
C LYS A 56 -2.03 -7.09 -7.05
N GLU A 57 -2.12 -6.09 -7.91
CA GLU A 57 -1.50 -4.79 -7.71
C GLU A 57 -2.37 -3.93 -6.79
N HIS A 58 -1.72 -3.20 -5.90
CA HIS A 58 -2.32 -2.25 -4.97
C HIS A 58 -1.55 -0.93 -5.02
N SER A 59 -2.26 0.16 -5.15
CA SER A 59 -1.73 1.52 -5.09
C SER A 59 -2.36 2.29 -3.94
N LEU A 60 -1.64 3.24 -3.35
CA LEU A 60 -2.23 4.09 -2.32
C LEU A 60 -3.49 4.83 -2.81
N SER A 61 -3.52 5.20 -4.11
CA SER A 61 -4.67 5.85 -4.75
C SER A 61 -5.94 5.01 -4.78
N ASP A 62 -5.85 3.67 -4.72
CA ASP A 62 -7.01 2.76 -4.72
C ASP A 62 -7.84 2.89 -3.43
N PHE A 63 -7.26 3.50 -2.41
CA PHE A 63 -7.84 3.66 -1.09
C PHE A 63 -8.24 5.11 -0.79
N LYS A 64 -8.42 5.93 -1.82
CA LYS A 64 -8.91 7.32 -1.65
C LYS A 64 -10.23 7.33 -0.91
N GLY A 65 -10.37 8.21 0.08
CA GLY A 65 -11.53 8.29 0.96
C GLY A 65 -11.49 7.34 2.17
N LYS A 66 -10.51 6.43 2.24
CA LYS A 66 -10.35 5.45 3.32
C LYS A 66 -9.16 5.79 4.20
N THR A 67 -9.23 5.44 5.48
CA THR A 67 -8.05 5.46 6.34
C THR A 67 -7.19 4.24 6.04
N VAL A 68 -5.90 4.44 5.73
CA VAL A 68 -4.96 3.37 5.40
C VAL A 68 -3.95 3.21 6.52
N VAL A 69 -3.84 1.98 7.04
CA VAL A 69 -2.82 1.57 7.99
C VAL A 69 -1.79 0.71 7.26
N LEU A 70 -0.53 1.16 7.22
CA LEU A 70 0.58 0.38 6.70
C LEU A 70 1.42 -0.14 7.87
N GLU A 71 1.73 -1.43 7.85
CA GLU A 71 2.70 -2.05 8.74
C GLU A 71 3.92 -2.50 7.94
N TRP A 72 5.11 -2.00 8.26
CA TRP A 72 6.33 -2.65 7.81
C TRP A 72 6.51 -3.98 8.53
N PHE A 73 6.48 -5.05 7.77
CA PHE A 73 6.42 -6.44 8.19
C PHE A 73 7.72 -7.18 7.84
N CYS A 74 8.01 -8.26 8.54
CA CYS A 74 9.08 -9.20 8.20
C CYS A 74 8.76 -10.58 8.81
N PRO A 75 8.74 -11.67 8.02
CA PRO A 75 8.31 -12.99 8.48
C PRO A 75 9.21 -13.59 9.56
N THR A 76 10.49 -13.21 9.59
CA THR A 76 11.45 -13.72 10.56
C THR A 76 11.67 -12.81 11.77
N CYS A 77 11.09 -11.60 11.77
CA CYS A 77 11.24 -10.66 12.89
C CYS A 77 10.46 -11.15 14.12
N PRO A 78 11.08 -11.35 15.28
CA PRO A 78 10.39 -11.82 16.49
C PRO A 78 9.35 -10.84 17.06
N TYR A 79 9.35 -9.61 16.57
CA TYR A 79 8.40 -8.56 16.98
C TYR A 79 7.26 -8.34 15.98
N SER A 80 7.41 -8.78 14.71
CA SER A 80 6.39 -8.68 13.67
C SER A 80 5.85 -10.07 13.30
N GLY A 81 6.34 -10.71 12.22
CA GLY A 81 5.86 -12.02 11.76
C GLY A 81 6.50 -13.24 12.42
N GLY A 82 7.65 -13.07 13.07
CA GLY A 82 8.43 -14.19 13.63
C GLY A 82 7.73 -14.94 14.76
N ARG A 83 8.31 -16.08 15.12
CA ARG A 83 7.77 -16.96 16.16
C ARG A 83 7.89 -16.37 17.57
N GLY A 84 6.91 -16.64 18.42
CA GLY A 84 6.94 -16.33 19.85
C GLY A 84 5.99 -15.21 20.28
N SER A 85 5.88 -15.05 21.60
CA SER A 85 4.92 -14.13 22.22
C SER A 85 5.24 -12.64 22.05
N LYS A 86 6.42 -12.30 21.54
CA LYS A 86 6.80 -10.90 21.26
C LYS A 86 6.28 -10.41 19.91
N SER A 87 5.89 -11.30 19.01
CA SER A 87 5.34 -10.97 17.70
C SER A 87 3.92 -10.42 17.85
N VAL A 88 3.66 -9.22 17.29
CA VAL A 88 2.34 -8.58 17.32
C VAL A 88 1.28 -9.39 16.56
N HIS A 89 1.70 -10.21 15.59
CA HIS A 89 0.81 -11.13 14.88
C HIS A 89 0.55 -12.41 15.69
N ASN A 90 1.60 -13.06 16.22
CA ASN A 90 1.45 -14.31 16.98
C ASN A 90 0.77 -14.14 18.34
N ASN A 91 0.94 -12.99 18.99
CA ASN A 91 0.29 -12.74 20.28
C ASN A 91 -1.15 -12.25 20.16
N GLY A 92 -1.66 -12.11 18.92
CA GLY A 92 -3.03 -11.68 18.64
C GLY A 92 -3.27 -10.17 18.64
N SER A 93 -2.26 -9.34 18.94
CA SER A 93 -2.44 -7.88 19.02
C SER A 93 -2.95 -7.25 17.72
N VAL A 94 -2.43 -7.69 16.55
CA VAL A 94 -2.93 -7.22 15.24
C VAL A 94 -4.35 -7.69 14.98
N LYS A 95 -4.67 -8.93 15.33
CA LYS A 95 -6.04 -9.48 15.18
C LYS A 95 -7.05 -8.69 16.03
N GLU A 96 -6.66 -8.35 17.26
CA GLU A 96 -7.49 -7.51 18.14
C GLU A 96 -7.63 -6.10 17.59
N LEU A 97 -6.54 -5.48 17.10
CA LEU A 97 -6.58 -4.19 16.42
C LEU A 97 -7.56 -4.21 15.24
N MET A 98 -7.44 -5.18 14.34
CA MET A 98 -8.33 -5.29 13.18
C MET A 98 -9.79 -5.50 13.58
N LYS A 99 -10.04 -6.30 14.63
CA LYS A 99 -11.40 -6.46 15.18
C LYS A 99 -11.97 -5.13 15.70
N ASN A 100 -11.15 -4.36 16.42
CA ASN A 100 -11.58 -3.06 16.95
C ASN A 100 -11.77 -2.02 15.82
N MET A 101 -10.98 -2.10 14.75
CA MET A 101 -11.17 -1.25 13.57
C MET A 101 -12.44 -1.60 12.78
N LYS A 102 -12.87 -2.88 12.75
CA LYS A 102 -14.15 -3.29 12.12
C LYS A 102 -15.37 -2.59 12.73
N GLY A 103 -15.36 -2.34 14.03
CA GLY A 103 -16.40 -1.52 14.67
C GLY A 103 -16.35 -0.03 14.30
N VAL A 104 -15.29 0.40 13.60
CA VAL A 104 -15.09 1.76 13.09
C VAL A 104 -15.46 1.86 11.61
N GLU A 105 -15.66 0.71 10.92
CA GLU A 105 -15.91 0.61 9.48
C GLU A 105 -17.26 1.14 9.01
N ASP A 106 -18.26 1.27 9.91
CA ASP A 106 -19.62 1.69 9.53
C ASP A 106 -19.72 3.14 9.00
N GLU A 107 -18.67 3.96 9.14
CA GLU A 107 -18.66 5.36 8.67
C GLU A 107 -17.39 5.77 7.89
N GLY A 108 -16.47 4.85 7.68
CA GLY A 108 -15.22 5.13 6.95
C GLY A 108 -14.35 3.88 6.93
N GLU A 109 -14.29 3.23 5.80
CA GLU A 109 -13.55 1.98 5.64
C GLU A 109 -12.07 2.17 6.01
N VAL A 110 -11.58 1.34 6.92
CA VAL A 110 -10.16 1.29 7.29
C VAL A 110 -9.51 0.13 6.57
N VAL A 111 -8.43 0.41 5.86
CA VAL A 111 -7.64 -0.59 5.15
C VAL A 111 -6.35 -0.87 5.90
N TYR A 112 -6.04 -2.13 6.16
CA TYR A 112 -4.81 -2.57 6.78
C TYR A 112 -3.96 -3.36 5.79
N LEU A 113 -2.73 -2.89 5.53
CA LEU A 113 -1.79 -3.50 4.58
C LEU A 113 -0.46 -3.75 5.28
N LEU A 114 0.14 -4.92 5.00
CA LEU A 114 1.52 -5.20 5.38
C LEU A 114 2.44 -4.94 4.19
N ILE A 115 3.60 -4.35 4.43
CA ILE A 115 4.64 -4.16 3.41
C ILE A 115 5.88 -4.90 3.88
N ASP A 116 6.33 -5.89 3.09
CA ASP A 116 7.59 -6.59 3.35
C ASP A 116 8.69 -6.12 2.40
N SER A 117 9.72 -5.51 2.99
CA SER A 117 10.94 -5.04 2.32
C SER A 117 12.16 -5.82 2.82
N SER A 118 12.01 -7.12 3.12
CA SER A 118 13.04 -7.91 3.80
C SER A 118 14.03 -8.60 2.86
N THR A 119 13.92 -8.43 1.54
CA THR A 119 14.82 -9.06 0.54
C THR A 119 16.29 -8.85 0.87
N ALA A 120 16.72 -7.61 1.09
CA ALA A 120 18.11 -7.28 1.43
C ALA A 120 18.55 -7.83 2.79
N LYS A 121 17.63 -7.85 3.77
CA LYS A 121 17.92 -8.39 5.11
C LYS A 121 18.04 -9.90 5.10
N MET A 122 17.15 -10.58 4.39
CA MET A 122 17.07 -12.04 4.33
C MET A 122 17.97 -12.63 3.23
N ARG A 123 18.47 -11.78 2.31
CA ARG A 123 19.29 -12.18 1.16
C ARG A 123 18.56 -13.17 0.24
N VAL A 124 17.30 -12.90 -0.02
CA VAL A 124 16.41 -13.68 -0.88
C VAL A 124 15.84 -12.83 -2.01
N SER A 125 15.36 -13.48 -3.08
CA SER A 125 14.60 -12.78 -4.12
C SER A 125 13.20 -12.38 -3.63
N ALA A 126 12.53 -11.52 -4.39
CA ALA A 126 11.15 -11.14 -4.10
C ALA A 126 10.19 -12.33 -4.20
N GLU A 127 10.45 -13.28 -5.12
CA GLU A 127 9.66 -14.50 -5.29
C GLU A 127 9.81 -15.44 -4.08
N GLU A 128 11.04 -15.60 -3.60
CA GLU A 128 11.31 -16.42 -2.42
C GLU A 128 10.71 -15.81 -1.16
N LEU A 129 10.81 -14.47 -1.01
CA LEU A 129 10.16 -13.73 0.08
C LEU A 129 8.65 -13.93 0.06
N SER A 130 8.03 -13.80 -1.13
CA SER A 130 6.60 -14.00 -1.32
C SER A 130 6.14 -15.41 -0.91
N LYS A 131 6.91 -16.46 -1.21
CA LYS A 131 6.62 -17.83 -0.77
C LYS A 131 6.66 -17.96 0.75
N GLN A 132 7.72 -17.42 1.39
CA GLN A 132 7.87 -17.47 2.85
C GLN A 132 6.74 -16.72 3.56
N ASP A 133 6.34 -15.58 3.02
CA ASP A 133 5.21 -14.80 3.52
C ASP A 133 3.88 -15.54 3.35
N ALA A 134 3.66 -16.21 2.22
CA ALA A 134 2.45 -17.00 1.98
C ALA A 134 2.33 -18.17 2.97
N GLU A 135 3.42 -18.87 3.23
CA GLU A 135 3.46 -19.96 4.21
C GLU A 135 3.18 -19.43 5.63
N LEU A 136 3.81 -18.33 6.01
CA LEU A 136 3.61 -17.72 7.33
C LEU A 136 2.19 -17.21 7.47
N LYS A 137 1.68 -16.48 6.47
CA LYS A 137 0.31 -15.95 6.42
C LYS A 137 -0.71 -17.06 6.70
N LYS A 138 -0.59 -18.20 6.02
CA LYS A 138 -1.43 -19.36 6.24
C LYS A 138 -1.27 -19.95 7.65
N LYS A 139 -0.03 -20.06 8.12
CA LYS A 139 0.31 -20.68 9.40
C LYS A 139 -0.24 -19.95 10.61
N ILE A 140 -0.17 -18.61 10.61
CA ILE A 140 -0.59 -17.78 11.76
C ILE A 140 -1.88 -16.99 11.52
N GLY A 141 -2.55 -17.23 10.38
CA GLY A 141 -3.86 -16.66 10.08
C GLY A 141 -3.82 -15.14 9.86
N ILE A 142 -2.83 -14.60 9.13
CA ILE A 142 -2.83 -13.19 8.73
C ILE A 142 -3.91 -12.97 7.69
N GLU A 143 -4.89 -12.14 7.97
CA GLU A 143 -5.99 -11.81 7.04
C GLU A 143 -5.60 -10.71 6.05
N ALA A 144 -4.86 -9.70 6.51
CA ALA A 144 -4.46 -8.55 5.70
C ALA A 144 -3.59 -8.92 4.48
N PRO A 145 -3.67 -8.19 3.37
CA PRO A 145 -2.74 -8.34 2.24
C PRO A 145 -1.29 -8.05 2.67
N ILE A 146 -0.34 -8.85 2.17
CA ILE A 146 1.10 -8.60 2.30
C ILE A 146 1.59 -8.16 0.93
N LEU A 147 2.16 -6.96 0.84
CA LEU A 147 2.69 -6.35 -0.38
C LEU A 147 4.21 -6.48 -0.38
N ILE A 148 4.78 -6.89 -1.51
CA ILE A 148 6.23 -7.12 -1.64
C ILE A 148 6.92 -5.88 -2.21
N ASP A 149 7.77 -5.24 -1.40
CA ASP A 149 8.66 -4.13 -1.77
C ASP A 149 10.08 -4.69 -1.97
N GLY A 150 10.27 -5.39 -3.08
CA GLY A 150 11.45 -6.20 -3.35
C GLY A 150 12.76 -5.42 -3.47
N ASP A 151 12.72 -4.20 -3.99
CA ASP A 151 13.85 -3.28 -4.15
C ASP A 151 14.01 -2.28 -3.00
N THR A 152 13.15 -2.37 -2.00
CA THR A 152 13.11 -1.50 -0.82
C THR A 152 12.88 0.00 -1.11
N ALA A 153 12.38 0.33 -2.31
CA ALA A 153 12.17 1.71 -2.72
C ALA A 153 11.08 2.40 -1.87
N ILE A 154 10.00 1.68 -1.58
CA ILE A 154 8.91 2.21 -0.77
C ILE A 154 9.33 2.32 0.70
N ALA A 155 10.12 1.36 1.21
CA ALA A 155 10.71 1.47 2.54
C ALA A 155 11.58 2.74 2.68
N LYS A 156 12.38 3.06 1.66
CA LYS A 156 13.18 4.29 1.62
C LYS A 156 12.31 5.55 1.60
N ALA A 157 11.28 5.57 0.75
CA ALA A 157 10.36 6.71 0.62
C ALA A 157 9.60 7.00 1.92
N TYR A 158 9.15 5.97 2.63
CA TYR A 158 8.51 6.11 3.93
C TYR A 158 9.50 6.30 5.09
N GLY A 159 10.78 6.06 4.89
CA GLY A 159 11.77 6.09 5.95
C GLY A 159 11.50 5.00 7.01
N ALA A 160 11.06 3.82 6.59
CA ALA A 160 10.76 2.70 7.47
C ALA A 160 12.04 2.20 8.15
N LYS A 161 12.06 2.14 9.49
CA LYS A 161 13.28 1.85 10.26
C LYS A 161 13.29 0.49 10.94
N SER A 162 12.10 -0.07 11.21
CA SER A 162 11.97 -1.34 11.92
C SER A 162 10.77 -2.14 11.45
N THR A 163 10.66 -3.37 11.90
CA THR A 163 9.48 -4.22 11.79
C THR A 163 9.06 -4.67 13.19
N PRO A 164 7.84 -4.30 13.67
CA PRO A 164 6.88 -3.43 13.00
C PRO A 164 7.29 -1.95 12.98
N HIS A 165 6.86 -1.20 11.96
CA HIS A 165 6.80 0.25 11.90
C HIS A 165 5.49 0.64 11.25
N MET A 166 4.67 1.41 11.94
CA MET A 166 3.32 1.72 11.53
C MET A 166 3.22 3.10 10.89
N PHE A 167 2.32 3.23 9.91
CA PHE A 167 1.95 4.50 9.31
C PHE A 167 0.43 4.55 9.17
N VAL A 168 -0.20 5.64 9.58
CA VAL A 168 -1.65 5.84 9.43
C VAL A 168 -1.88 7.07 8.56
N ILE A 169 -2.60 6.85 7.47
CA ILE A 169 -2.86 7.81 6.40
C ILE A 169 -4.37 8.03 6.36
N ASP A 170 -4.83 9.27 6.31
CA ASP A 170 -6.25 9.56 6.23
C ASP A 170 -6.84 9.41 4.82
N GLY A 171 -8.15 9.58 4.68
CA GLY A 171 -8.87 9.48 3.41
C GLY A 171 -8.46 10.50 2.34
N GLU A 172 -7.79 11.56 2.74
CA GLU A 172 -7.19 12.54 1.83
C GLU A 172 -5.79 12.14 1.38
N GLY A 173 -5.23 11.03 1.91
CA GLY A 173 -3.88 10.55 1.62
C GLY A 173 -2.80 11.30 2.41
N VAL A 174 -3.15 11.97 3.50
CA VAL A 174 -2.19 12.69 4.37
C VAL A 174 -1.72 11.78 5.49
N LEU A 175 -0.41 11.72 5.72
CA LEU A 175 0.18 10.96 6.82
C LEU A 175 -0.15 11.65 8.16
N ARG A 176 -0.87 10.95 9.04
CA ARG A 176 -1.32 11.46 10.34
C ARG A 176 -0.55 10.88 11.52
N TYR A 177 -0.04 9.68 11.39
CA TYR A 177 0.76 9.01 12.42
C TYR A 177 1.83 8.14 11.79
N HIS A 178 3.02 8.08 12.41
CA HIS A 178 3.93 6.98 12.19
C HIS A 178 4.71 6.63 13.44
N GLY A 179 5.12 5.36 13.57
CA GLY A 179 5.92 4.92 14.71
C GLY A 179 5.58 3.54 15.23
N ALA A 180 5.53 3.41 16.56
CA ALA A 180 5.28 2.16 17.24
C ALA A 180 3.84 1.66 17.04
N PHE A 181 3.66 0.34 17.00
CA PHE A 181 2.35 -0.30 17.02
C PHE A 181 1.62 -0.03 18.36
N SER A 182 2.31 -0.30 19.47
CA SER A 182 1.79 -0.19 20.81
C SER A 182 2.88 0.23 21.79
N ASP A 183 2.52 0.52 23.04
CA ASP A 183 3.49 0.66 24.09
C ASP A 183 4.17 -0.70 24.34
N ARG A 184 5.50 -0.69 24.42
CA ARG A 184 6.28 -1.90 24.63
C ARG A 184 6.08 -2.49 26.03
N LYS A 185 5.74 -1.66 27.01
CA LYS A 185 5.54 -2.04 28.42
C LYS A 185 4.07 -2.31 28.72
N ASP A 186 3.17 -1.64 28.03
CA ASP A 186 1.72 -1.79 28.16
C ASP A 186 1.10 -2.12 26.80
N SER A 187 0.89 -3.40 26.51
CA SER A 187 0.30 -3.87 25.26
C SER A 187 -1.15 -3.43 25.05
N LYS A 188 -1.84 -2.98 26.10
CA LYS A 188 -3.21 -2.44 25.99
C LYS A 188 -3.23 -1.06 25.32
N LYS A 189 -2.11 -0.32 25.38
CA LYS A 189 -1.99 0.98 24.73
C LYS A 189 -1.61 0.82 23.27
N ASN A 190 -2.60 0.95 22.37
CA ASN A 190 -2.44 0.78 20.94
C ASN A 190 -2.49 2.14 20.21
N TYR A 191 -1.32 2.66 19.83
CA TYR A 191 -1.20 3.98 19.20
C TYR A 191 -1.81 4.04 17.81
N VAL A 192 -1.88 2.91 17.09
CA VAL A 192 -2.51 2.83 15.77
C VAL A 192 -4.02 2.99 15.90
N LEU A 193 -4.64 2.29 16.84
CA LEU A 193 -6.07 2.41 17.12
C LEU A 193 -6.44 3.83 17.58
N ASP A 194 -5.61 4.44 18.44
CA ASP A 194 -5.82 5.82 18.90
C ASP A 194 -5.77 6.81 17.73
N ALA A 195 -4.83 6.60 16.79
CA ALA A 195 -4.71 7.42 15.59
C ALA A 195 -5.92 7.27 14.66
N VAL A 196 -6.36 6.04 14.38
CA VAL A 196 -7.54 5.74 13.56
C VAL A 196 -8.80 6.38 14.17
N ASN A 197 -9.00 6.23 15.48
CA ASN A 197 -10.15 6.81 16.19
C ASN A 197 -10.12 8.34 16.15
N SER A 198 -8.93 8.96 16.25
CA SER A 198 -8.78 10.41 16.15
C SER A 198 -9.14 10.92 14.76
N ILE A 199 -8.69 10.24 13.69
CA ILE A 199 -9.02 10.57 12.31
C ILE A 199 -10.54 10.47 12.10
N LYS A 200 -11.16 9.36 12.51
CA LYS A 200 -12.61 9.16 12.43
C LYS A 200 -13.39 10.29 13.12
N ALA A 201 -12.94 10.70 14.28
CA ALA A 201 -13.57 11.77 15.04
C ALA A 201 -13.29 13.20 14.50
N GLY A 202 -12.57 13.33 13.37
CA GLY A 202 -12.13 14.63 12.85
C GLY A 202 -11.18 15.38 13.77
N LYS A 203 -10.49 14.68 14.68
CA LYS A 203 -9.57 15.25 15.66
C LYS A 203 -8.12 15.12 15.20
N GLU A 204 -7.29 16.01 15.68
CA GLU A 204 -5.84 15.91 15.50
C GLU A 204 -5.30 14.65 16.21
N VAL A 205 -4.43 13.92 15.51
CA VAL A 205 -3.76 12.73 16.08
C VAL A 205 -2.65 13.17 17.04
N LYS A 206 -2.79 12.86 18.32
CA LYS A 206 -1.80 13.15 19.37
C LYS A 206 -1.63 11.96 20.32
N PRO A 207 -0.39 11.48 20.51
CA PRO A 207 0.83 11.82 19.78
C PRO A 207 0.78 11.33 18.32
N ASN A 208 1.36 12.08 17.39
CA ASN A 208 1.42 11.72 15.99
C ASN A 208 2.70 10.93 15.62
N TYR A 209 3.65 10.85 16.54
CA TYR A 209 4.87 10.05 16.45
C TYR A 209 5.23 9.42 17.79
N ILE A 210 5.48 8.12 17.76
CA ILE A 210 6.09 7.37 18.88
C ILE A 210 7.25 6.57 18.31
N ARG A 211 8.41 6.64 18.96
CA ARG A 211 9.58 5.87 18.50
C ARG A 211 9.23 4.40 18.36
N GLN A 212 9.36 3.90 17.13
CA GLN A 212 9.13 2.51 16.79
C GLN A 212 10.18 1.59 17.44
N TRP A 213 9.80 0.35 17.63
CA TRP A 213 10.66 -0.70 18.18
C TRP A 213 10.53 -1.96 17.32
N GLY A 214 11.58 -2.78 17.29
CA GLY A 214 11.59 -4.00 16.49
C GLY A 214 12.94 -4.25 15.82
N CYS A 215 12.94 -5.13 14.81
CA CYS A 215 14.12 -5.44 14.02
C CYS A 215 14.36 -4.38 12.95
N GLY A 216 15.60 -3.98 12.72
CA GLY A 216 15.94 -2.99 11.71
C GLY A 216 15.58 -3.43 10.29
N VAL A 217 15.10 -2.48 9.47
CA VAL A 217 14.95 -2.61 8.02
C VAL A 217 16.31 -2.36 7.37
N ARG A 218 16.67 -3.17 6.37
CA ARG A 218 17.85 -2.95 5.52
C ARG A 218 17.38 -2.55 4.14
N TYR A 219 17.92 -1.47 3.62
CA TYR A 219 17.68 -1.04 2.24
C TYR A 219 18.69 -1.68 1.28
N GLN A 220 18.28 -1.88 0.04
CA GLN A 220 19.17 -2.22 -1.07
C GLN A 220 19.95 -0.99 -1.54
#